data_21b15d316b151b6823f7dec2804562ab
#
_entry.id   21b15d316b151b6823f7dec2804562ab
#
_cell.length_a   1.000
_cell.length_b   1.000
_cell.length_c   1.000
_cell.angle_alpha   90.00
_cell.angle_beta   90.00
_cell.angle_gamma   90.00
#
_symmetry.space_group_name_H-M   'P 1'
#
loop_
_entity.id
_entity.type
_entity.pdbx_description
1 polymer ?
#
loop_
_entity_poly.entity_id
_entity_poly.type
_entity_poly.pdbx_seq_one_letter_code
_entity_poly.pdbx_strand_id
1 'polypeptide(L)'
;VVQLNFEIDDQTPEDLSVALEKIRELPGVLDVNQSLAFGKKGRMMFAVQILVVSQAESDVMAQCFEETTTLGIRKIELDRAILNRSEHIVNVGTEKFRTKRASRPGDMTTKVEIDDIAHLPGIRRRSTKADIENQTSEE
;
A
#
# COMPACT_ATOMS: atom_id res chain seq x y z
N VAL A 1 3.80 1.73 -14.67
CA VAL A 1 2.78 1.35 -13.69
C VAL A 1 1.40 1.58 -14.29
N VAL A 2 0.51 0.64 -14.08
CA VAL A 2 -0.88 0.73 -14.53
C VAL A 2 -1.80 0.88 -13.33
N GLN A 3 -2.75 1.79 -13.43
CA GLN A 3 -3.84 1.94 -12.48
C GLN A 3 -5.10 1.31 -13.05
N LEU A 4 -5.68 0.38 -12.29
CA LEU A 4 -6.96 -0.26 -12.59
C LEU A 4 -8.04 0.33 -11.67
N ASN A 5 -9.18 0.68 -12.23
CA ASN A 5 -10.29 1.28 -11.51
C ASN A 5 -11.61 0.62 -11.89
N PHE A 6 -12.41 0.30 -10.89
CA PHE A 6 -13.78 -0.18 -11.06
C PHE A 6 -14.62 0.09 -9.81
N GLU A 7 -15.93 0.04 -9.95
CA GLU A 7 -16.88 0.21 -8.85
C GLU A 7 -17.66 -1.07 -8.61
N ILE A 8 -17.98 -1.33 -7.35
CA ILE A 8 -18.77 -2.50 -6.90
C ILE A 8 -19.96 -2.00 -6.09
N ASP A 9 -21.17 -2.35 -6.52
CA ASP A 9 -22.43 -2.00 -5.83
C ASP A 9 -23.30 -3.22 -5.47
N ASP A 10 -22.89 -4.41 -5.88
CA ASP A 10 -23.67 -5.64 -5.77
C ASP A 10 -22.90 -6.83 -5.15
N GLN A 11 -21.80 -6.55 -4.44
CA GLN A 11 -21.04 -7.51 -3.65
C GLN A 11 -21.00 -7.04 -2.19
N THR A 12 -21.15 -7.96 -1.24
CA THR A 12 -21.13 -7.58 0.17
C THR A 12 -19.75 -7.04 0.59
N PRO A 13 -19.68 -6.10 1.56
CA PRO A 13 -18.39 -5.62 2.07
C PRO A 13 -17.49 -6.73 2.59
N GLU A 14 -18.06 -7.75 3.23
CA GLU A 14 -17.32 -8.90 3.74
C GLU A 14 -16.66 -9.69 2.62
N ASP A 15 -17.41 -10.05 1.59
CA ASP A 15 -16.88 -10.78 0.43
C ASP A 15 -15.87 -9.94 -0.36
N LEU A 16 -16.16 -8.65 -0.57
CA LEU A 16 -15.23 -7.74 -1.24
C LEU A 16 -13.90 -7.62 -0.48
N SER A 17 -13.93 -7.61 0.85
CA SER A 17 -12.69 -7.55 1.64
C SER A 17 -11.80 -8.77 1.41
N VAL A 18 -12.38 -9.95 1.30
CA VAL A 18 -11.66 -11.19 0.94
C VAL A 18 -11.06 -11.08 -0.46
N ALA A 19 -11.87 -10.63 -1.42
CA ALA A 19 -11.43 -10.46 -2.81
C ALA A 19 -10.23 -9.49 -2.91
N LEU A 20 -10.32 -8.34 -2.24
CA LEU A 20 -9.26 -7.32 -2.29
C LEU A 20 -7.96 -7.78 -1.61
N GLU A 21 -8.03 -8.56 -0.52
CA GLU A 21 -6.84 -9.13 0.10
C GLU A 21 -6.16 -10.15 -0.82
N LYS A 22 -6.91 -11.02 -1.48
CA LYS A 22 -6.35 -11.94 -2.49
C LYS A 22 -5.66 -11.19 -3.64
N ILE A 23 -6.29 -10.12 -4.13
CA ILE A 23 -5.69 -9.30 -5.19
C ILE A 23 -4.42 -8.60 -4.69
N ARG A 24 -4.42 -8.11 -3.46
CA ARG A 24 -3.26 -7.46 -2.84
C ARG A 24 -2.02 -8.36 -2.78
N GLU A 25 -2.22 -9.65 -2.60
CA GLU A 25 -1.14 -10.66 -2.50
C GLU A 25 -0.58 -11.09 -3.85
N LEU A 26 -1.20 -10.70 -4.97
CA LEU A 26 -0.74 -11.10 -6.30
C LEU A 26 0.63 -10.49 -6.64
N PRO A 27 1.50 -11.25 -7.31
CA PRO A 27 2.77 -10.72 -7.80
C PRO A 27 2.55 -9.50 -8.70
N GLY A 28 3.32 -8.45 -8.45
CA GLY A 28 3.28 -7.22 -9.24
C GLY A 28 2.22 -6.22 -8.83
N VAL A 29 1.34 -6.54 -7.89
CA VAL A 29 0.43 -5.56 -7.27
C VAL A 29 1.22 -4.70 -6.30
N LEU A 30 1.15 -3.38 -6.51
CA LEU A 30 1.87 -2.40 -5.70
C LEU A 30 1.00 -1.82 -4.59
N ASP A 31 -0.29 -1.64 -4.86
CA ASP A 31 -1.26 -1.13 -3.90
C ASP A 31 -2.68 -1.50 -4.32
N VAL A 32 -3.54 -1.69 -3.33
CA VAL A 32 -4.99 -1.86 -3.49
C VAL A 32 -5.66 -0.99 -2.45
N ASN A 33 -6.54 -0.12 -2.88
CA ASN A 33 -7.37 0.65 -1.96
C ASN A 33 -8.82 0.72 -2.44
N GLN A 34 -9.70 1.06 -1.53
CA GLN A 34 -11.10 1.28 -1.79
C GLN A 34 -11.60 2.53 -1.07
N SER A 35 -12.61 3.14 -1.64
CA SER A 35 -13.33 4.27 -1.05
C SER A 35 -14.82 4.12 -1.29
N LEU A 36 -15.62 4.80 -0.47
CA LEU A 36 -17.06 4.88 -0.69
C LEU A 36 -17.37 5.92 -1.77
N ALA A 37 -18.31 5.58 -2.64
CA ALA A 37 -18.86 6.47 -3.63
C ALA A 37 -20.38 6.28 -3.72
N PHE A 38 -21.07 7.25 -4.27
CA PHE A 38 -22.51 7.18 -4.54
C PHE A 38 -22.75 7.34 -6.04
N GLY A 39 -23.36 6.33 -6.62
CA GLY A 39 -23.65 6.28 -8.04
C GLY A 39 -25.09 6.68 -8.38
N LYS A 40 -25.58 6.12 -9.46
CA LYS A 40 -26.96 6.36 -9.93
C LYS A 40 -27.98 6.03 -8.84
N LYS A 41 -29.04 6.84 -8.76
CA LYS A 41 -30.14 6.67 -7.80
C LYS A 41 -29.68 6.71 -6.34
N GLY A 42 -28.54 7.36 -6.03
CA GLY A 42 -27.99 7.43 -4.68
C GLY A 42 -27.49 6.11 -4.12
N ARG A 43 -27.28 5.09 -4.95
CA ARG A 43 -26.75 3.80 -4.46
C ARG A 43 -25.30 3.94 -4.03
N MET A 44 -25.03 3.44 -2.83
CA MET A 44 -23.67 3.34 -2.31
C MET A 44 -22.90 2.26 -3.07
N MET A 45 -21.66 2.55 -3.42
CA MET A 45 -20.76 1.62 -4.05
C MET A 45 -19.36 1.75 -3.48
N PHE A 46 -18.53 0.75 -3.71
CA PHE A 46 -17.12 0.79 -3.41
C PHE A 46 -16.34 1.08 -4.69
N ALA A 47 -15.59 2.17 -4.70
CA ALA A 47 -14.63 2.48 -5.76
C ALA A 47 -13.30 1.82 -5.43
N VAL A 48 -12.84 0.92 -6.29
CA VAL A 48 -11.58 0.17 -6.12
C VAL A 48 -10.53 0.72 -7.05
N GLN A 49 -9.33 0.91 -6.51
CA GLN A 49 -8.15 1.32 -7.25
C GLN A 49 -7.01 0.37 -6.96
N ILE A 50 -6.39 -0.12 -8.01
CA ILE A 50 -5.24 -1.04 -7.93
C ILE A 50 -4.09 -0.43 -8.72
N LEU A 51 -2.91 -0.40 -8.13
CA LEU A 51 -1.66 -0.11 -8.83
C LEU A 51 -0.91 -1.41 -9.09
N VAL A 52 -0.52 -1.63 -10.32
CA VAL A 52 0.14 -2.86 -10.75
C VAL A 52 1.30 -2.55 -11.69
N VAL A 53 2.35 -3.34 -11.65
CA VAL A 53 3.42 -3.26 -12.66
C VAL A 53 2.88 -3.71 -14.02
N SER A 54 3.36 -3.10 -15.10
CA SER A 54 2.81 -3.35 -16.45
C SER A 54 2.84 -4.82 -16.85
N GLN A 55 3.86 -5.57 -16.42
CA GLN A 55 4.02 -7.00 -16.75
C GLN A 55 2.95 -7.91 -16.10
N ALA A 56 2.36 -7.48 -14.98
CA ALA A 56 1.35 -8.24 -14.24
C ALA A 56 -0.08 -7.79 -14.55
N GLU A 57 -0.29 -6.79 -15.39
CA GLU A 57 -1.59 -6.19 -15.68
C GLU A 57 -2.65 -7.23 -16.06
N SER A 58 -2.35 -8.09 -17.01
CA SER A 58 -3.32 -9.07 -17.54
C SER A 58 -3.75 -10.09 -16.48
N ASP A 59 -2.80 -10.59 -15.70
CA ASP A 59 -3.07 -11.58 -14.66
C ASP A 59 -3.89 -10.95 -13.51
N VAL A 60 -3.57 -9.72 -13.13
CA VAL A 60 -4.31 -9.01 -12.09
C VAL A 60 -5.73 -8.67 -12.55
N MET A 61 -5.93 -8.23 -13.79
CA MET A 61 -7.28 -8.01 -14.33
C MET A 61 -8.10 -9.30 -14.35
N ALA A 62 -7.51 -10.42 -14.74
CA ALA A 62 -8.20 -11.72 -14.71
C ALA A 62 -8.66 -12.07 -13.30
N GLN A 63 -7.81 -11.85 -12.29
CA GLN A 63 -8.19 -12.06 -10.89
C GLN A 63 -9.26 -11.08 -10.40
N CYS A 64 -9.25 -9.83 -10.85
CA CYS A 64 -10.33 -8.89 -10.54
C CYS A 64 -11.69 -9.37 -11.06
N PHE A 65 -11.74 -9.90 -12.27
CA PHE A 65 -12.97 -10.46 -12.85
C PHE A 65 -13.39 -11.77 -12.16
N GLU A 66 -12.46 -12.56 -11.66
CA GLU A 66 -12.77 -13.80 -10.92
C GLU A 66 -13.31 -13.49 -9.51
N GLU A 67 -12.68 -12.58 -8.79
CA GLU A 67 -12.95 -12.34 -7.37
C GLU A 67 -14.04 -11.28 -7.13
N THR A 68 -14.39 -10.48 -8.12
CA THR A 68 -15.39 -9.42 -7.96
C THR A 68 -16.54 -9.52 -8.97
N THR A 69 -17.60 -8.79 -8.69
CA THR A 69 -18.78 -8.74 -9.58
C THR A 69 -18.63 -7.72 -10.71
N THR A 70 -17.49 -7.04 -10.82
CA THR A 70 -17.30 -6.02 -11.86
C THR A 70 -17.40 -6.61 -13.27
N LEU A 71 -18.04 -5.87 -14.17
CA LEU A 71 -18.15 -6.23 -15.60
C LEU A 71 -17.14 -5.47 -16.47
N GLY A 72 -16.40 -4.56 -15.90
CA GLY A 72 -15.43 -3.76 -16.63
C GLY A 72 -14.41 -3.11 -15.72
N ILE A 73 -13.22 -2.92 -16.25
CA ILE A 73 -12.10 -2.29 -15.57
C ILE A 73 -11.58 -1.16 -16.46
N ARG A 74 -11.51 0.05 -15.92
CA ARG A 74 -10.80 1.16 -16.56
C ARG A 74 -9.33 1.06 -16.22
N LYS A 75 -8.47 1.29 -17.20
CA LYS A 75 -7.02 1.28 -16.98
C LYS A 75 -6.37 2.55 -17.50
N ILE A 76 -5.36 3.01 -16.77
CA ILE A 76 -4.58 4.19 -17.08
C ILE A 76 -3.11 3.86 -16.85
N GLU A 77 -2.27 4.14 -17.84
CA GLU A 77 -0.81 4.10 -17.65
C GLU A 77 -0.38 5.35 -16.89
N LEU A 78 0.46 5.17 -15.89
CA LEU A 78 0.95 6.23 -15.03
C LEU A 78 2.46 6.26 -14.99
N ASP A 79 3.00 7.46 -15.06
CA ASP A 79 4.38 7.73 -14.66
C ASP A 79 4.43 8.03 -13.16
N ARG A 80 5.52 7.64 -12.52
CA ARG A 80 5.73 7.91 -11.09
C ARG A 80 7.08 8.59 -10.87
N ALA A 81 7.08 9.63 -10.05
CA ALA A 81 8.28 10.14 -9.44
C ALA A 81 8.50 9.43 -8.10
N ILE A 82 9.64 8.81 -7.93
CA ILE A 82 9.99 8.06 -6.73
C ILE A 82 11.30 8.60 -6.18
N LEU A 83 11.34 8.89 -4.88
CA LEU A 83 12.59 9.26 -4.22
C LEU A 83 13.56 8.08 -4.20
N ASN A 84 14.83 8.36 -4.36
CA ASN A 84 15.87 7.38 -4.11
C ASN A 84 15.81 6.95 -2.64
N ARG A 85 15.73 5.66 -2.41
CA ARG A 85 15.66 5.09 -1.07
C ARG A 85 16.56 3.87 -0.95
N SER A 86 17.05 3.66 0.25
CA SER A 86 17.86 2.51 0.63
C SER A 86 17.35 1.89 1.92
N GLU A 87 17.54 0.60 2.07
CA GLU A 87 17.21 -0.13 3.30
C GLU A 87 18.45 -0.24 4.17
N HIS A 88 18.27 -0.05 5.46
CA HIS A 88 19.31 -0.14 6.47
C HIS A 88 18.79 -0.86 7.70
N ILE A 89 19.72 -1.43 8.46
CA ILE A 89 19.43 -2.03 9.76
C ILE A 89 20.06 -1.13 10.83
N VAL A 90 19.24 -0.70 11.77
CA VAL A 90 19.67 0.06 12.95
C VAL A 90 19.62 -0.86 14.16
N ASN A 91 20.73 -0.89 14.93
CA ASN A 91 20.81 -1.66 16.17
C ASN A 91 20.59 -0.72 17.35
N VAL A 92 19.66 -1.08 18.22
CA VAL A 92 19.42 -0.39 19.50
C VAL A 92 19.53 -1.43 20.62
N GLY A 93 20.63 -1.41 21.36
CA GLY A 93 20.95 -2.47 22.31
C GLY A 93 21.13 -3.81 21.58
N THR A 94 20.34 -4.81 21.93
CA THR A 94 20.34 -6.15 21.31
C THR A 94 19.31 -6.29 20.19
N GLU A 95 18.45 -5.29 19.99
CA GLU A 95 17.37 -5.33 18.99
C GLU A 95 17.83 -4.71 17.66
N LYS A 96 17.32 -5.30 16.56
CA LYS A 96 17.56 -4.85 15.19
C LYS A 96 16.27 -4.33 14.59
N PHE A 97 16.37 -3.18 13.95
CA PHE A 97 15.21 -2.54 13.30
C PHE A 97 15.55 -2.25 11.84
N ARG A 98 14.69 -2.68 10.95
CA ARG A 98 14.78 -2.31 9.53
C ARG A 98 14.30 -0.87 9.36
N THR A 99 15.05 -0.11 8.59
CA THR A 99 14.72 1.28 8.27
C THR A 99 14.82 1.53 6.78
N LYS A 100 14.01 2.47 6.29
CA LYS A 100 14.11 3.01 4.93
C LYS A 100 14.58 4.45 5.01
N ARG A 101 15.68 4.76 4.34
CA ARG A 101 16.17 6.13 4.16
C ARG A 101 15.77 6.63 2.78
N ALA A 102 15.21 7.81 2.71
CA ALA A 102 14.84 8.47 1.47
C ALA A 102 15.58 9.79 1.31
N SER A 103 16.17 10.00 0.14
CA SER A 103 16.79 11.27 -0.23
C SER A 103 15.71 12.24 -0.65
N ARG A 104 15.61 13.38 0.03
CA ARG A 104 14.70 14.49 -0.28
C ARG A 104 15.49 15.70 -0.75
N PRO A 105 14.86 16.67 -1.44
CA PRO A 105 15.53 17.92 -1.72
C PRO A 105 16.05 18.59 -0.45
N GLY A 106 17.38 18.63 -0.30
CA GLY A 106 18.06 19.29 0.84
C GLY A 106 18.11 18.50 2.14
N ASP A 107 17.59 17.26 2.20
CA ASP A 107 17.58 16.48 3.45
C ASP A 107 17.48 14.97 3.18
N MET A 108 17.68 14.20 4.24
CA MET A 108 17.46 12.75 4.30
C MET A 108 16.40 12.45 5.36
N THR A 109 15.46 11.57 5.03
CA THR A 109 14.49 11.09 6.03
C THR A 109 14.65 9.59 6.24
N THR A 110 14.52 9.18 7.50
CA THR A 110 14.55 7.77 7.89
C THR A 110 13.20 7.37 8.47
N LYS A 111 12.72 6.21 8.07
CA LYS A 111 11.49 5.61 8.60
C LYS A 111 11.76 4.18 9.03
N VAL A 112 11.39 3.82 10.24
CA VAL A 112 11.45 2.45 10.74
C VAL A 112 10.28 1.63 10.18
N GLU A 113 10.52 0.36 9.89
CA GLU A 113 9.45 -0.57 9.51
C GLU A 113 8.53 -0.83 10.71
N ILE A 114 7.25 -0.57 10.51
CA ILE A 114 6.26 -0.68 11.59
C ILE A 114 6.16 -2.09 12.18
N ASP A 115 6.35 -3.11 11.35
CA ASP A 115 6.28 -4.51 11.78
C ASP A 115 7.36 -4.86 12.80
N ASP A 116 8.51 -4.19 12.75
CA ASP A 116 9.61 -4.42 13.69
C ASP A 116 9.34 -3.82 15.09
N ILE A 117 8.41 -2.90 15.19
CA ILE A 117 8.03 -2.23 16.44
C ILE A 117 6.57 -2.49 16.86
N ALA A 118 5.79 -3.18 16.03
CA ALA A 118 4.36 -3.40 16.27
C ALA A 118 4.08 -4.14 17.58
N HIS A 119 4.98 -5.02 18.01
CA HIS A 119 4.87 -5.77 19.27
C HIS A 119 5.02 -4.91 20.53
N LEU A 120 5.59 -3.70 20.42
CA LEU A 120 5.81 -2.81 21.55
C LEU A 120 4.49 -2.17 22.03
N PRO A 121 4.33 -1.93 23.33
CA PRO A 121 3.22 -1.13 23.86
C PRO A 121 3.16 0.26 23.22
N GLY A 122 1.97 0.79 23.05
CA GLY A 122 1.72 2.00 22.25
C GLY A 122 2.62 3.20 22.55
N ILE A 123 2.84 3.55 23.83
CA ILE A 123 3.73 4.66 24.23
C ILE A 123 5.17 4.32 23.82
N ARG A 124 5.64 3.13 24.17
CA ARG A 124 7.00 2.67 23.87
C ARG A 124 7.24 2.52 22.38
N ARG A 125 6.26 2.04 21.63
CA ARG A 125 6.34 1.96 20.17
C ARG A 125 6.56 3.33 19.53
N ARG A 126 5.82 4.36 19.97
CA ARG A 126 5.96 5.72 19.46
C ARG A 126 7.30 6.36 19.84
N SER A 127 7.75 6.19 21.08
CA SER A 127 9.07 6.72 21.50
C SER A 127 10.22 6.01 20.77
N THR A 128 10.20 4.69 20.68
CA THR A 128 11.21 3.92 19.94
C THR A 128 11.26 4.33 18.47
N LYS A 129 10.09 4.52 17.84
CA LYS A 129 10.00 5.02 16.46
C LYS A 129 10.69 6.38 16.32
N ALA A 130 10.36 7.32 17.19
CA ALA A 130 10.91 8.67 17.16
C ALA A 130 12.44 8.66 17.38
N ASP A 131 12.92 7.89 18.34
CA ASP A 131 14.35 7.78 18.63
C ASP A 131 15.16 7.23 17.45
N ILE A 132 14.68 6.17 16.82
CA ILE A 132 15.35 5.57 15.66
C ILE A 132 15.35 6.55 14.47
N GLU A 133 14.21 7.19 14.17
CA GLU A 133 14.08 8.09 13.05
C GLU A 133 14.87 9.39 13.21
N ASN A 134 15.03 9.88 14.45
CA ASN A 134 15.79 11.10 14.74
C ASN A 134 17.30 10.86 14.79
N GLN A 135 17.78 9.74 15.34
CA GLN A 135 19.21 9.42 15.42
C GLN A 135 19.88 9.33 14.05
N THR A 136 19.15 8.87 13.04
CA THR A 136 19.67 8.69 11.69
C THR A 136 19.65 9.96 10.83
N SER A 137 19.07 11.06 11.34
CA SER A 137 19.06 12.36 10.68
C SER A 137 20.32 13.20 10.97
N GLU A 138 21.15 12.78 11.92
CA GLU A 138 22.38 13.48 12.34
C GLU A 138 23.67 12.89 11.76
N GLU A 139 23.61 11.79 10.99
CA GLU A 139 24.74 11.21 10.24
C GLU A 139 24.64 11.52 8.74
#